data_89231e249ec1cfc2c845c6b35eb493e3
#
_entry.id   89231e249ec1cfc2c845c6b35eb493e3
#
_cell.length_a   1.000
_cell.length_b   1.000
_cell.length_c   1.000
_cell.angle_alpha   90.00
_cell.angle_beta   90.00
_cell.angle_gamma   90.00
#
_symmetry.space_group_name_H-M   'P 1'
#
loop_
_entity.id
_entity.type
_entity.pdbx_description
1 polymer ?
#
loop_
_entity_poly.entity_id
_entity_poly.type
_entity_poly.pdbx_seq_one_letter_code
_entity_poly.pdbx_strand_id
1 'polypeptide(L)'
;MIKMVLLCKTYLKALRLKYELFFRCGTAVSVFKDRTEDSSATQYFQFYGYLSQQQNMMQDYIRTSTYQKAILSNMTDFRDKVVLDVGAGSGILSFFAQQAGARKVFTY
;
A
#
# COMPACT_ATOMS: atom_id res chain seq x y z
N MET A 1 10.45 9.39 -14.23
CA MET A 1 9.92 8.01 -14.31
C MET A 1 9.35 7.65 -12.93
N ILE A 2 8.05 7.44 -12.85
CA ILE A 2 7.39 7.04 -11.60
C ILE A 2 7.58 5.54 -11.47
N LYS A 3 8.40 5.09 -10.51
CA LYS A 3 8.53 3.67 -10.19
C LYS A 3 7.56 3.40 -9.04
N MET A 4 6.54 2.64 -9.32
CA MET A 4 5.55 2.27 -8.33
C MET A 4 6.07 1.08 -7.54
N VAL A 5 6.37 1.29 -6.28
CA VAL A 5 6.73 0.23 -5.35
C VAL A 5 5.48 -0.19 -4.59
N LEU A 6 4.96 -1.34 -4.96
CA LEU A 6 3.79 -1.93 -4.30
C LEU A 6 4.26 -2.68 -3.06
N LEU A 7 4.13 -2.08 -1.89
CA LEU A 7 4.71 -2.58 -0.65
C LEU A 7 3.89 -3.66 0.08
N CYS A 8 2.70 -4.03 -0.40
CA CYS A 8 1.90 -5.06 0.27
C CYS A 8 1.31 -6.10 -0.67
N LYS A 9 1.86 -7.32 -0.63
CA LYS A 9 1.36 -8.46 -1.45
C LYS A 9 -0.08 -8.91 -1.12
N THR A 10 -0.54 -8.70 0.08
CA THR A 10 -1.92 -9.04 0.50
C THR A 10 -2.97 -8.10 -0.08
N TYR A 11 -2.57 -6.90 -0.43
CA TYR A 11 -3.42 -5.87 -1.02
C TYR A 11 -3.58 -5.98 -2.55
N LEU A 12 -2.80 -6.84 -3.19
CA LEU A 12 -2.78 -6.95 -4.65
C LEU A 12 -4.15 -7.22 -5.28
N LYS A 13 -5.04 -7.94 -4.61
CA LYS A 13 -6.40 -8.18 -5.13
C LYS A 13 -7.29 -6.94 -5.07
N ALA A 14 -7.25 -6.19 -3.97
CA ALA A 14 -8.02 -4.95 -3.82
C ALA A 14 -7.41 -3.79 -4.63
N LEU A 15 -6.08 -3.76 -4.76
CA LEU A 15 -5.34 -2.78 -5.54
C LEU A 15 -5.50 -2.93 -7.04
N ARG A 16 -5.57 -4.15 -7.54
CA ARG A 16 -5.83 -4.38 -8.96
C ARG A 16 -7.18 -3.79 -9.37
N LEU A 17 -8.17 -3.83 -8.48
CA LEU A 17 -9.47 -3.20 -8.65
C LEU A 17 -9.41 -1.66 -8.68
N LYS A 18 -8.64 -1.04 -7.78
CA LYS A 18 -8.48 0.42 -7.74
C LYS A 18 -7.57 0.94 -8.85
N TYR A 19 -6.59 0.16 -9.28
CA TYR A 19 -5.69 0.50 -10.38
C TYR A 19 -6.41 0.61 -11.72
N GLU A 20 -7.30 -0.31 -12.00
CA GLU A 20 -8.14 -0.27 -13.19
C GLU A 20 -9.06 0.96 -13.19
N LEU A 21 -9.55 1.38 -12.03
CA LEU A 21 -10.39 2.57 -11.87
C LEU A 21 -9.63 3.88 -12.03
N PHE A 22 -8.35 3.94 -11.65
CA PHE A 22 -7.56 5.18 -11.71
C PHE A 22 -6.99 5.46 -13.10
N PHE A 23 -6.68 4.43 -13.88
CA PHE A 23 -6.12 4.57 -15.22
C PHE A 23 -7.15 4.51 -16.36
N ARG A 24 -8.35 4.05 -16.10
CA ARG A 24 -9.48 4.11 -17.03
C ARG A 24 -10.46 5.22 -16.62
N CYS A 25 -10.16 6.44 -17.00
CA CYS A 25 -11.16 7.50 -17.08
C CYS A 25 -12.13 7.16 -18.23
N GLY A 26 -13.01 6.24 -17.99
CA GLY A 26 -14.06 5.81 -18.91
C GLY A 26 -14.92 4.75 -18.25
N THR A 27 -16.20 4.84 -18.42
CA THR A 27 -17.36 4.15 -17.86
C THR A 27 -17.35 2.61 -17.85
N ALA A 28 -16.21 1.95 -17.77
CA ALA A 28 -16.11 0.51 -17.70
C ALA A 28 -16.28 0.02 -16.25
N VAL A 29 -17.40 -0.64 -15.99
CA VAL A 29 -17.63 -1.41 -14.75
C VAL A 29 -16.54 -2.47 -14.64
N SER A 30 -15.84 -2.51 -13.50
CA SER A 30 -14.80 -3.51 -13.26
C SER A 30 -15.38 -4.92 -13.36
N VAL A 31 -14.75 -5.79 -14.14
CA VAL A 31 -15.11 -7.23 -14.26
C VAL A 31 -15.01 -7.99 -12.92
N PHE A 32 -14.48 -7.36 -11.89
CA PHE A 32 -14.35 -7.92 -10.55
C PHE A 32 -15.47 -7.48 -9.60
N LYS A 33 -16.36 -6.58 -10.02
CA LYS A 33 -17.47 -6.08 -9.19
C LYS A 33 -18.35 -7.24 -8.71
N ASP A 34 -18.57 -8.21 -9.56
CA ASP A 34 -19.44 -9.37 -9.27
C ASP A 34 -18.73 -10.47 -8.45
N ARG A 35 -17.43 -10.31 -8.18
CA ARG A 35 -16.62 -11.30 -7.43
C ARG A 35 -16.33 -10.91 -5.99
N THR A 36 -16.66 -9.70 -5.59
CA THR A 36 -16.40 -9.18 -4.24
C THR A 36 -17.74 -8.79 -3.64
N GLU A 37 -18.13 -9.47 -2.57
CA GLU A 37 -19.29 -9.06 -1.79
C GLU A 37 -18.99 -7.74 -1.09
N ASP A 38 -19.86 -6.76 -1.25
CA ASP A 38 -19.71 -5.42 -0.63
C ASP A 38 -19.62 -5.51 0.90
N SER A 39 -20.31 -6.50 1.51
CA SER A 39 -20.25 -6.80 2.94
C SER A 39 -18.83 -7.19 3.39
N SER A 40 -18.15 -8.05 2.62
CA SER A 40 -16.78 -8.49 2.90
C SER A 40 -15.78 -7.35 2.79
N ALA A 41 -15.90 -6.51 1.76
CA ALA A 41 -15.05 -5.33 1.60
C ALA A 41 -15.24 -4.33 2.75
N THR A 42 -16.49 -4.09 3.14
CA THR A 42 -16.82 -3.19 4.26
C THR A 42 -16.22 -3.69 5.57
N GLN A 43 -16.39 -4.96 5.90
CA GLN A 43 -15.83 -5.57 7.11
C GLN A 43 -14.29 -5.49 7.11
N TYR A 44 -13.66 -5.74 5.98
CA TYR A 44 -12.21 -5.63 5.82
C TYR A 44 -11.72 -4.22 6.13
N PHE A 45 -12.31 -3.19 5.53
CA PHE A 45 -11.91 -1.81 5.76
C PHE A 45 -12.21 -1.33 7.17
N GLN A 46 -13.34 -1.76 7.76
CA GLN A 46 -13.64 -1.49 9.16
C GLN A 46 -12.58 -2.08 10.09
N PHE A 47 -12.21 -3.35 9.90
CA PHE A 47 -11.20 -4.02 10.71
C PHE A 47 -9.85 -3.27 10.69
N TYR A 48 -9.37 -2.92 9.50
CA TYR A 48 -8.11 -2.19 9.36
C TYR A 48 -8.21 -0.70 9.72
N GLY A 49 -9.41 -0.14 9.83
CA GLY A 49 -9.66 1.22 10.30
C GLY A 49 -9.50 1.40 11.80
N TYR A 50 -9.50 0.33 12.59
CA TYR A 50 -9.31 0.43 14.04
C TYR A 50 -7.87 0.81 14.39
N LEU A 51 -7.71 1.82 15.23
CA LEU A 51 -6.40 2.28 15.72
C LEU A 51 -5.63 1.16 16.42
N SER A 52 -6.30 0.33 17.20
CA SER A 52 -5.71 -0.84 17.87
C SER A 52 -5.10 -1.83 16.89
N GLN A 53 -5.75 -2.04 15.73
CA GLN A 53 -5.22 -2.92 14.70
C GLN A 53 -3.99 -2.33 14.02
N GLN A 54 -3.98 -1.04 13.76
CA GLN A 54 -2.80 -0.33 13.24
C GLN A 54 -1.64 -0.41 14.24
N GLN A 55 -1.92 -0.23 15.53
CA GLN A 55 -0.94 -0.37 16.60
C GLN A 55 -0.36 -1.79 16.65
N ASN A 56 -1.19 -2.82 16.61
CA ASN A 56 -0.75 -4.22 16.61
C ASN A 56 0.18 -4.51 15.43
N MET A 57 -0.16 -4.02 14.24
CA MET A 57 0.69 -4.19 13.05
C MET A 57 2.05 -3.49 13.19
N MET A 58 2.10 -2.32 13.82
CA MET A 58 3.36 -1.60 14.06
C MET A 58 4.21 -2.27 15.13
N GLN A 59 3.60 -2.82 16.16
CA GLN A 59 4.27 -3.52 17.25
C GLN A 59 4.79 -4.91 16.86
N ASP A 60 4.30 -5.49 15.78
CA ASP A 60 4.88 -6.71 15.21
C ASP A 60 6.29 -6.38 14.67
N TYR A 61 7.28 -6.59 15.56
CA TYR A 61 8.67 -6.28 15.27
C TYR A 61 9.21 -7.07 14.07
N ILE A 62 8.85 -8.35 13.97
CA ILE A 62 9.34 -9.21 12.88
C ILE A 62 8.83 -8.68 11.55
N ARG A 63 7.55 -8.37 11.47
CA ARG A 63 6.94 -7.79 10.27
C ARG A 63 7.56 -6.45 9.92
N THR A 64 7.60 -5.53 10.86
CA THR A 64 8.06 -4.16 10.64
C THR A 64 9.54 -4.10 10.28
N SER A 65 10.40 -4.85 10.98
CA SER A 65 11.84 -4.89 10.69
C SER A 65 12.15 -5.56 9.34
N THR A 66 11.35 -6.56 8.94
CA THR A 66 11.49 -7.20 7.63
C THR A 66 11.23 -6.22 6.50
N TYR A 67 10.16 -5.40 6.59
CA TYR A 67 9.89 -4.34 5.62
C TYR A 67 10.98 -3.26 5.63
N GLN A 68 11.40 -2.83 6.81
CA GLN A 68 12.47 -1.86 6.94
C GLN A 68 13.75 -2.36 6.24
N LYS A 69 14.17 -3.58 6.56
CA LYS A 69 15.34 -4.20 5.95
C LYS A 69 15.20 -4.32 4.43
N ALA A 70 14.05 -4.77 3.95
CA ALA A 70 13.80 -4.91 2.51
C ALA A 70 13.91 -3.57 1.78
N ILE A 71 13.35 -2.50 2.33
CA ILE A 71 13.39 -1.17 1.72
C ILE A 71 14.80 -0.59 1.78
N LEU A 72 15.46 -0.61 2.95
CA LEU A 72 16.78 -0.04 3.13
C LEU A 72 17.89 -0.81 2.40
N SER A 73 17.74 -2.13 2.22
CA SER A 73 18.68 -2.93 1.43
C SER A 73 18.54 -2.71 -0.09
N ASN A 74 17.44 -2.09 -0.53
CA ASN A 74 17.16 -1.81 -1.93
C ASN A 74 17.08 -0.30 -2.22
N MET A 75 17.95 0.50 -1.60
CA MET A 75 17.94 1.96 -1.75
C MET A 75 17.97 2.44 -3.20
N THR A 76 18.59 1.69 -4.11
CA THR A 76 18.65 2.01 -5.54
C THR A 76 17.28 2.11 -6.19
N ASP A 77 16.30 1.39 -5.64
CA ASP A 77 14.91 1.42 -6.13
C ASP A 77 14.14 2.63 -5.60
N PHE A 78 14.61 3.26 -4.52
CA PHE A 78 13.94 4.36 -3.84
C PHE A 78 14.63 5.70 -4.05
N ARG A 79 15.97 5.74 -4.08
CA ARG A 79 16.75 6.98 -4.15
C ARG A 79 16.34 7.82 -5.35
N ASP A 80 16.01 9.09 -5.09
CA ASP A 80 15.57 10.08 -6.08
C ASP A 80 14.30 9.71 -6.86
N LYS A 81 13.56 8.69 -6.39
CA LYS A 81 12.30 8.24 -7.02
C LYS A 81 11.10 8.89 -6.37
N VAL A 82 10.02 8.90 -7.14
CA VAL A 82 8.67 9.19 -6.62
C VAL A 82 8.02 7.86 -6.27
N VAL A 83 7.65 7.69 -5.02
CA VAL A 83 7.06 6.47 -4.45
C VAL A 83 5.58 6.69 -4.20
N LEU A 84 4.78 5.69 -4.47
CA LEU A 84 3.37 5.64 -4.12
C LEU A 84 3.14 4.51 -3.11
N ASP A 85 2.72 4.86 -1.90
CA ASP A 85 2.33 3.94 -0.84
C ASP A 85 0.80 3.83 -0.82
N VAL A 86 0.28 2.69 -1.26
CA VAL A 86 -1.16 2.45 -1.35
C VAL A 86 -1.62 1.58 -0.19
N GLY A 87 -2.60 2.08 0.58
CA GLY A 87 -3.00 1.48 1.84
C GLY A 87 -1.99 1.76 2.94
N ALA A 88 -1.48 2.99 2.99
CA ALA A 88 -0.39 3.40 3.88
C ALA A 88 -0.66 3.12 5.36
N GLY A 89 -1.93 3.10 5.79
CA GLY A 89 -2.31 2.88 7.18
C GLY A 89 -1.61 3.85 8.13
N SER A 90 -0.72 3.34 8.98
CA SER A 90 0.09 4.16 9.88
C SER A 90 1.16 5.00 9.18
N GLY A 91 1.41 4.75 7.90
CA GLY A 91 2.44 5.44 7.11
C GLY A 91 3.87 4.96 7.36
N ILE A 92 4.08 3.91 8.14
CA ILE A 92 5.43 3.44 8.53
C ILE A 92 6.28 3.07 7.31
N LEU A 93 5.69 2.49 6.26
CA LEU A 93 6.41 2.13 5.05
C LEU A 93 6.81 3.36 4.23
N SER A 94 5.98 4.40 4.23
CA SER A 94 6.30 5.70 3.66
C SER A 94 7.51 6.35 4.33
N PHE A 95 7.64 6.23 5.66
CA PHE A 95 8.82 6.69 6.38
C PHE A 95 10.07 5.91 5.98
N PHE A 96 9.98 4.59 5.82
CA PHE A 96 11.12 3.79 5.35
C PHE A 96 11.52 4.15 3.92
N ALA A 97 10.55 4.40 3.04
CA ALA A 97 10.82 4.85 1.67
C ALA A 97 11.53 6.21 1.67
N GLN A 98 11.11 7.14 2.52
CA GLN A 98 11.76 8.44 2.68
C GLN A 98 13.18 8.26 3.22
N GLN A 99 13.39 7.40 4.21
CA GLN A 99 14.70 7.08 4.76
C GLN A 99 15.63 6.43 3.72
N ALA A 100 15.08 5.65 2.79
CA ALA A 100 15.81 5.07 1.67
C ALA A 100 16.18 6.10 0.57
N GLY A 101 15.82 7.36 0.75
CA GLY A 101 16.18 8.45 -0.15
C GLY A 101 15.14 8.74 -1.23
N ALA A 102 13.89 8.39 -1.02
CA ALA A 102 12.82 8.78 -1.95
C ALA A 102 12.72 10.31 -2.04
N ARG A 103 12.64 10.83 -3.27
CA ARG A 103 12.47 12.27 -3.52
C ARG A 103 11.10 12.78 -3.06
N LYS A 104 10.09 11.94 -3.21
CA LYS A 104 8.71 12.24 -2.80
C LYS A 104 7.95 10.95 -2.57
N VAL A 105 7.14 10.91 -1.53
CA VAL A 105 6.24 9.80 -1.23
C VAL A 105 4.81 10.33 -1.25
N PHE A 106 3.96 9.69 -2.01
CA PHE A 106 2.51 9.89 -1.97
C PHE A 106 1.89 8.74 -1.20
N THR A 107 0.99 9.05 -0.30
CA THR A 107 0.19 8.09 0.47
C THR A 107 -1.26 8.15 0.04
N TYR A 108 -1.88 6.98 -0.05
CA TYR A 108 -3.30 6.85 -0.38
C TYR A 108 -3.97 5.81 0.50
#